data_10a9abb7146177aff2dd9eaa271e506b
#
_entry.id   10a9abb7146177aff2dd9eaa271e506b
#
_cell.length_a   1.000
_cell.length_b   1.000
_cell.length_c   1.000
_cell.angle_alpha   90.00
_cell.angle_beta   90.00
_cell.angle_gamma   90.00
#
_symmetry.space_group_name_H-M   'P 1'
#
loop_
_entity.id
_entity.type
_entity.pdbx_description
1 polymer ?
#
loop_
_entity_poly.entity_id
_entity_poly.type
_entity_poly.pdbx_seq_one_letter_code
_entity_poly.pdbx_strand_id
1 'polypeptide(L)'
;MPFIDYNSKKKVKVWEGINGTLAHSEQATYCHFIIDNGSVLPVHSHVHEQWTHILEGELEFDINGEKQLLTAGMAAFIPSWAPHSARALTECKVMDCFTPVREDFIELEKKQLGLE
;
A
#
# COMPACT_ATOMS: atom_id res chain seq x y z
N MET A 1 18.88 -3.49 12.47
CA MET A 1 17.97 -3.17 13.60
C MET A 1 16.69 -3.96 13.46
N PRO A 2 16.33 -4.85 14.43
CA PRO A 2 15.14 -5.68 14.29
C PRO A 2 13.82 -4.97 14.64
N PHE A 3 13.89 -3.74 15.17
CA PHE A 3 12.69 -3.03 15.59
C PHE A 3 12.43 -1.82 14.71
N ILE A 4 11.16 -1.62 14.33
CA ILE A 4 10.72 -0.52 13.46
C ILE A 4 9.67 0.28 14.20
N ASP A 5 9.86 1.59 14.29
CA ASP A 5 8.82 2.51 14.75
C ASP A 5 8.31 3.31 13.55
N TYR A 6 7.17 2.90 13.02
CA TYR A 6 6.59 3.58 11.86
C TYR A 6 6.23 5.04 12.17
N ASN A 7 5.95 5.37 13.44
CA ASN A 7 5.60 6.74 13.80
C ASN A 7 6.77 7.71 13.68
N SER A 8 8.00 7.21 13.76
CA SER A 8 9.20 8.03 13.65
C SER A 8 9.78 8.08 12.24
N LYS A 9 9.24 7.29 11.31
CA LYS A 9 9.71 7.29 9.92
C LYS A 9 9.10 8.45 9.14
N LYS A 10 9.87 8.98 8.19
CA LYS A 10 9.36 10.02 7.28
C LYS A 10 8.46 9.38 6.22
N LYS A 11 7.37 10.08 5.91
CA LYS A 11 6.40 9.59 4.92
C LYS A 11 6.90 9.76 3.50
N VAL A 12 6.49 8.82 2.65
CA VAL A 12 6.78 8.81 1.21
C VAL A 12 5.45 8.83 0.48
N LYS A 13 5.38 9.59 -0.61
CA LYS A 13 4.20 9.61 -1.48
C LYS A 13 4.41 8.54 -2.55
N VAL A 14 3.54 7.53 -2.58
CA VAL A 14 3.62 6.45 -3.58
C VAL A 14 2.66 6.67 -4.74
N TRP A 15 1.62 7.44 -4.54
CA TRP A 15 0.61 7.81 -5.52
C TRP A 15 -0.09 9.07 -5.05
N GLU A 16 -0.81 9.75 -5.96
CA GLU A 16 -1.60 10.92 -5.56
C GLU A 16 -2.62 10.53 -4.51
N GLY A 17 -2.55 11.15 -3.34
CA GLY A 17 -3.43 10.88 -2.20
C GLY A 17 -3.03 9.66 -1.37
N ILE A 18 -1.92 8.98 -1.67
CA ILE A 18 -1.45 7.82 -0.92
C ILE A 18 -0.05 8.08 -0.41
N ASN A 19 0.06 8.28 0.91
CA ASN A 19 1.30 8.57 1.59
C ASN A 19 1.51 7.60 2.75
N GLY A 20 2.74 7.29 3.05
CA GLY A 20 2.98 6.44 4.20
C GLY A 20 4.44 6.14 4.45
N THR A 21 4.67 5.14 5.28
CA THR A 21 6.00 4.73 5.69
C THR A 21 6.25 3.30 5.24
N LEU A 22 7.49 3.05 4.84
CA LEU A 22 7.90 1.79 4.23
C LEU A 22 8.93 1.10 5.08
N ALA A 23 8.90 -0.23 5.09
CA ALA A 23 9.95 -1.06 5.68
C ALA A 23 10.22 -2.22 4.73
N HIS A 24 11.49 -2.54 4.53
CA HIS A 24 11.90 -3.56 3.57
C HIS A 24 12.76 -4.62 4.24
N SER A 25 12.51 -5.88 3.91
CA SER A 25 13.44 -6.98 4.18
C SER A 25 14.03 -7.43 2.85
N GLU A 26 14.77 -8.53 2.84
CA GLU A 26 15.28 -9.08 1.59
C GLU A 26 14.16 -9.57 0.68
N GLN A 27 13.04 -10.01 1.24
CA GLN A 27 11.98 -10.70 0.50
C GLN A 27 10.66 -9.93 0.43
N ALA A 28 10.47 -8.92 1.28
CA ALA A 28 9.16 -8.28 1.40
C ALA A 28 9.26 -6.79 1.64
N THR A 29 8.23 -6.07 1.23
CA THR A 29 8.02 -4.67 1.59
C THR A 29 6.72 -4.58 2.37
N TYR A 30 6.78 -3.94 3.54
CA TYR A 30 5.63 -3.62 4.36
C TYR A 30 5.40 -2.11 4.35
N CYS A 31 4.14 -1.71 4.22
CA CYS A 31 3.78 -0.31 4.14
C CYS A 31 2.65 0.00 5.09
N HIS A 32 2.72 1.17 5.73
CA HIS A 32 1.60 1.75 6.44
C HIS A 32 1.19 3.01 5.68
N PHE A 33 0.04 2.98 5.01
CA PHE A 33 -0.43 4.07 4.19
C PHE A 33 -1.63 4.78 4.79
N ILE A 34 -1.67 6.09 4.56
CA ILE A 34 -2.86 6.91 4.71
C ILE A 34 -3.33 7.22 3.30
N ILE A 35 -4.59 6.89 3.02
CA ILE A 35 -5.22 7.13 1.73
C ILE A 35 -6.24 8.23 1.93
N ASP A 36 -6.07 9.34 1.23
CA ASP A 36 -6.97 10.48 1.36
C ASP A 36 -8.36 10.14 0.84
N ASN A 37 -9.38 10.71 1.48
CA ASN A 37 -10.76 10.59 1.03
C ASN A 37 -10.87 11.00 -0.44
N GLY A 38 -11.50 10.16 -1.25
CA GLY A 38 -11.72 10.42 -2.68
C GLY A 38 -10.57 10.01 -3.58
N SER A 39 -9.46 9.52 -3.03
CA SER A 39 -8.33 9.05 -3.84
C SER A 39 -8.71 7.84 -4.66
N VAL A 40 -8.24 7.80 -5.91
CA VAL A 40 -8.47 6.70 -6.83
C VAL A 40 -7.12 6.14 -7.27
N LEU A 41 -6.93 4.87 -7.05
CA LEU A 41 -5.80 4.14 -7.61
C LEU A 41 -6.31 3.38 -8.83
N PRO A 42 -5.91 3.79 -10.06
CA PRO A 42 -6.44 3.18 -11.28
C PRO A 42 -6.04 1.71 -11.41
N VAL A 43 -6.70 1.01 -12.31
CA VAL A 43 -6.38 -0.40 -12.60
C VAL A 43 -4.91 -0.53 -12.98
N HIS A 44 -4.22 -1.40 -12.28
CA HIS A 44 -2.80 -1.69 -12.53
C HIS A 44 -2.50 -3.13 -12.09
N SER A 45 -1.33 -3.61 -12.44
CA SER A 45 -0.85 -4.92 -12.01
C SER A 45 0.65 -4.88 -11.79
N HIS A 46 1.15 -5.83 -11.03
CA HIS A 46 2.59 -5.95 -10.76
C HIS A 46 2.93 -7.39 -10.40
N VAL A 47 4.19 -7.73 -10.50
CA VAL A 47 4.67 -9.10 -10.23
C VAL A 47 4.44 -9.49 -8.77
N HIS A 48 4.39 -8.53 -7.86
CA HIS A 48 4.30 -8.78 -6.42
C HIS A 48 2.92 -9.33 -6.05
N GLU A 49 2.90 -10.34 -5.17
CA GLU A 49 1.70 -10.62 -4.39
C GLU A 49 1.51 -9.47 -3.41
N GLN A 50 0.26 -9.14 -3.13
CA GLN A 50 -0.07 -8.04 -2.22
C GLN A 50 -1.16 -8.48 -1.25
N TRP A 51 -0.94 -8.18 0.03
CA TRP A 51 -1.98 -8.22 1.05
C TRP A 51 -2.27 -6.79 1.48
N THR A 52 -3.53 -6.42 1.50
CA THR A 52 -3.97 -5.10 1.98
C THR A 52 -4.91 -5.30 3.14
N HIS A 53 -4.50 -4.83 4.32
CA HIS A 53 -5.31 -4.90 5.54
C HIS A 53 -5.87 -3.52 5.86
N ILE A 54 -7.19 -3.44 6.04
CA ILE A 54 -7.84 -2.17 6.39
C ILE A 54 -7.80 -2.00 7.90
N LEU A 55 -7.20 -0.91 8.36
CA LEU A 55 -7.13 -0.55 9.77
C LEU A 55 -8.21 0.44 10.16
N GLU A 56 -8.51 1.40 9.27
CA GLU A 56 -9.58 2.40 9.45
C GLU A 56 -10.12 2.80 8.09
N GLY A 57 -11.40 3.16 8.04
CA GLY A 57 -12.04 3.74 6.87
C GLY A 57 -12.75 2.74 5.98
N GLU A 58 -13.19 3.24 4.84
CA GLU A 58 -13.95 2.48 3.83
C GLU A 58 -13.23 2.58 2.49
N LEU A 59 -12.76 1.44 1.99
CA LEU A 59 -12.01 1.34 0.75
C LEU A 59 -12.72 0.37 -0.19
N GLU A 60 -13.19 0.87 -1.33
CA GLU A 60 -13.74 0.02 -2.38
C GLU A 60 -12.59 -0.54 -3.20
N PHE A 61 -12.53 -1.85 -3.32
CA PHE A 61 -11.45 -2.56 -3.99
C PHE A 61 -12.01 -3.40 -5.13
N ASP A 62 -11.27 -3.48 -6.24
CA ASP A 62 -11.62 -4.30 -7.40
C ASP A 62 -10.42 -5.17 -7.75
N ILE A 63 -10.61 -6.49 -7.74
CA ILE A 63 -9.57 -7.45 -8.12
C ILE A 63 -10.14 -8.35 -9.20
N ASN A 64 -9.55 -8.32 -10.39
CA ASN A 64 -10.02 -9.10 -11.54
C ASN A 64 -11.51 -8.87 -11.85
N GLY A 65 -12.01 -7.66 -11.61
CA GLY A 65 -13.41 -7.32 -11.84
C GLY A 65 -14.35 -7.63 -10.69
N GLU A 66 -13.86 -8.25 -9.62
CA GLU A 66 -14.67 -8.50 -8.42
C GLU A 66 -14.51 -7.33 -7.46
N LYS A 67 -15.62 -6.63 -7.18
CA LYS A 67 -15.64 -5.47 -6.29
C LYS A 67 -16.10 -5.83 -4.90
N GLN A 68 -15.44 -5.23 -3.90
CA GLN A 68 -15.80 -5.40 -2.50
C GLN A 68 -15.52 -4.10 -1.76
N LEU A 69 -16.45 -3.69 -0.90
CA LEU A 69 -16.18 -2.63 0.06
C LEU A 69 -15.46 -3.24 1.25
N LEU A 70 -14.28 -2.72 1.55
CA LEU A 70 -13.46 -3.19 2.67
C LEU A 70 -13.52 -2.18 3.80
N THR A 71 -13.70 -2.67 5.01
CA THR A 71 -13.69 -1.86 6.23
C THR A 71 -12.73 -2.46 7.25
N ALA A 72 -12.58 -1.81 8.40
CA ALA A 72 -11.62 -2.24 9.42
C ALA A 72 -11.80 -3.72 9.79
N GLY A 73 -10.70 -4.45 9.82
CA GLY A 73 -10.69 -5.88 10.10
C GLY A 73 -10.79 -6.78 8.87
N MET A 74 -10.98 -6.17 7.69
CA MET A 74 -11.03 -6.91 6.42
C MET A 74 -9.70 -6.79 5.70
N ALA A 75 -9.43 -7.74 4.82
CA ALA A 75 -8.22 -7.75 4.00
C ALA A 75 -8.53 -8.20 2.58
N ALA A 76 -7.70 -7.73 1.65
CA ALA A 76 -7.69 -8.21 0.27
C ALA A 76 -6.38 -8.94 0.00
N PHE A 77 -6.45 -10.04 -0.74
CA PHE A 77 -5.28 -10.70 -1.28
C PHE A 77 -5.26 -10.53 -2.80
N ILE A 78 -4.18 -9.98 -3.31
CA ILE A 78 -4.00 -9.72 -4.74
C ILE A 78 -2.90 -10.65 -5.25
N PRO A 79 -3.25 -11.66 -6.04
CA PRO A 79 -2.24 -12.54 -6.65
C PRO A 79 -1.30 -11.78 -7.57
N SER A 80 -0.11 -12.34 -7.81
CA SER A 80 0.85 -11.81 -8.78
C SER A 80 0.16 -11.54 -10.13
N TRP A 81 0.37 -10.34 -10.66
CA TRP A 81 -0.16 -9.86 -11.94
C TRP A 81 -1.69 -9.69 -12.03
N ALA A 82 -2.44 -9.93 -10.95
CA ALA A 82 -3.89 -9.70 -10.97
C ALA A 82 -4.20 -8.21 -11.10
N PRO A 83 -4.98 -7.79 -12.11
CA PRO A 83 -5.37 -6.37 -12.25
C PRO A 83 -6.22 -5.96 -11.04
N HIS A 84 -5.92 -4.80 -10.49
CA HIS A 84 -6.66 -4.29 -9.33
C HIS A 84 -6.67 -2.77 -9.29
N SER A 85 -7.68 -2.25 -8.61
CA SER A 85 -7.88 -0.81 -8.41
C SER A 85 -8.54 -0.58 -7.06
N ALA A 86 -8.53 0.67 -6.61
CA ALA A 86 -9.14 1.03 -5.33
C ALA A 86 -9.65 2.46 -5.36
N ARG A 87 -10.68 2.73 -4.55
CA ARG A 87 -11.22 4.07 -4.35
C ARG A 87 -11.56 4.25 -2.87
N ALA A 88 -11.03 5.30 -2.27
CA ALA A 88 -11.27 5.62 -0.87
C ALA A 88 -12.59 6.40 -0.75
N LEU A 89 -13.56 5.83 -0.04
CA LEU A 89 -14.84 6.50 0.22
C LEU A 89 -14.74 7.41 1.44
N THR A 90 -13.75 7.17 2.29
CA THR A 90 -13.35 8.01 3.42
C THR A 90 -11.84 8.05 3.43
N GLU A 91 -11.24 8.83 4.34
CA GLU A 91 -9.82 8.65 4.64
C GLU A 91 -9.63 7.23 5.17
N CYS A 92 -8.60 6.54 4.70
CA CYS A 92 -8.31 5.17 5.10
C CYS A 92 -6.90 5.06 5.66
N LYS A 93 -6.73 4.14 6.63
CA LYS A 93 -5.42 3.68 7.06
C LYS A 93 -5.33 2.20 6.74
N VAL A 94 -4.29 1.83 6.01
CA VAL A 94 -4.10 0.46 5.54
C VAL A 94 -2.67 0.01 5.82
N MET A 95 -2.49 -1.31 5.93
CA MET A 95 -1.18 -1.93 5.96
C MET A 95 -1.08 -2.85 4.75
N ASP A 96 -0.09 -2.62 3.90
CA ASP A 96 0.18 -3.45 2.73
C ASP A 96 1.44 -4.26 2.93
N CYS A 97 1.41 -5.50 2.44
CA CYS A 97 2.59 -6.36 2.37
C CYS A 97 2.77 -6.82 0.92
N PHE A 98 3.96 -6.65 0.39
CA PHE A 98 4.32 -7.05 -0.97
C PHE A 98 5.45 -8.07 -0.93
N THR A 99 5.33 -9.14 -1.71
CA THR A 99 6.41 -10.11 -1.95
C THR A 99 6.50 -10.41 -3.45
N PRO A 100 7.69 -10.40 -4.07
CA PRO A 100 8.99 -10.04 -3.49
C PRO A 100 9.08 -8.56 -3.09
N VAL A 101 10.21 -8.15 -2.56
CA VAL A 101 10.45 -6.75 -2.16
C VAL A 101 10.21 -5.79 -3.31
N ARG A 102 9.62 -4.62 -3.01
CA ARG A 102 9.32 -3.58 -3.99
C ARG A 102 10.57 -2.72 -4.23
N GLU A 103 11.37 -3.09 -5.22
CA GLU A 103 12.56 -2.32 -5.60
C GLU A 103 12.20 -0.89 -6.03
N ASP A 104 11.07 -0.73 -6.69
CA ASP A 104 10.58 0.58 -7.09
C ASP A 104 10.24 1.47 -5.88
N PHE A 105 9.70 0.89 -4.82
CA PHE A 105 9.42 1.64 -3.59
C PHE A 105 10.71 1.98 -2.84
N ILE A 106 11.71 1.10 -2.85
CA ILE A 106 13.02 1.39 -2.27
C ILE A 106 13.64 2.60 -2.96
N GLU A 107 13.64 2.62 -4.29
CA GLU A 107 14.20 3.74 -5.06
C GLU A 107 13.40 5.03 -4.85
N LEU A 108 12.08 4.93 -4.78
CA LEU A 108 11.21 6.06 -4.54
C LEU A 108 11.48 6.68 -3.16
N GLU A 109 11.63 5.85 -2.15
CA GLU A 109 11.95 6.29 -0.79
C GLU A 109 13.29 7.00 -0.74
N LYS A 110 14.32 6.41 -1.34
CA LYS A 110 15.65 7.03 -1.43
C LYS A 110 15.59 8.41 -2.08
N LYS A 111 14.87 8.49 -3.18
CA LYS A 111 14.75 9.72 -3.96
C LYS A 111 14.03 10.82 -3.17
N GLN A 112 12.89 10.48 -2.56
CA GLN A 112 12.09 11.48 -1.82
C GLN A 112 12.75 11.90 -0.51
N LEU A 113 13.46 11.01 0.15
CA LEU A 113 14.08 11.28 1.44
C LEU A 113 15.55 11.68 1.32
N GLY A 114 16.11 11.68 0.11
CA GLY A 114 17.50 12.04 -0.11
C GLY A 114 18.51 11.06 0.46
N LEU A 115 18.20 9.77 0.43
CA LEU A 115 19.00 8.70 1.04
C LEU A 115 19.97 8.02 0.05
N GLU A 116 20.44 8.72 -0.94
CA GLU A 116 21.33 8.13 -1.95
C GLU A 116 22.80 8.13 -1.54
#